data_a722249ca2beb0ad4f0f6f60b8c4da5c
#
_entry.id   a722249ca2beb0ad4f0f6f60b8c4da5c
#
_cell.length_a   1.000
_cell.length_b   1.000
_cell.length_c   1.000
_cell.angle_alpha   90.00
_cell.angle_beta   90.00
_cell.angle_gamma   90.00
#
_symmetry.space_group_name_H-M   'P 1'
#
loop_
_entity.id
_entity.type
_entity.pdbx_description
1 polymer ?
#
loop_
_entity_poly.entity_id
_entity_poly.type
_entity_poly.pdbx_seq_one_letter_code
_entity_poly.pdbx_strand_id
1 'polypeptide(L)'
;MYFRFTIMIFGNNFKPSLLINKLDTELDISSYFDTGCPSELGVIQDYGCMALNHKNMFSEQYPDIEYENKFIDFFRKNNELLIELGADDLMLMMDVYCTGQCNFEIFDKLRLSELSKYNVSLPISVYLTRQE
;
A
#
# COMPACT_ATOMS: atom_id res chain seq x y z
N MET A 1 -16.23 11.95 5.36
CA MET A 1 -15.10 11.64 4.48
C MET A 1 -14.35 10.43 5.04
N TYR A 2 -14.06 9.45 4.20
CA TYR A 2 -13.40 8.21 4.59
C TYR A 2 -12.13 8.02 3.78
N PHE A 3 -11.12 7.42 4.41
CA PHE A 3 -9.86 7.08 3.76
C PHE A 3 -9.60 5.58 3.86
N ARG A 4 -9.06 5.02 2.79
CA ARG A 4 -8.57 3.66 2.77
C ARG A 4 -7.18 3.64 2.15
N PHE A 5 -6.24 2.99 2.82
CA PHE A 5 -4.88 2.85 2.32
C PHE A 5 -4.58 1.40 1.98
N THR A 6 -3.90 1.20 0.87
CA THR A 6 -3.41 -0.11 0.44
C THR A 6 -1.98 0.03 -0.05
N ILE A 7 -1.08 -0.77 0.52
CA ILE A 7 0.26 -0.88 -0.04
C ILE A 7 0.22 -1.93 -1.15
N MET A 8 0.69 -1.54 -2.35
CA MET A 8 0.84 -2.45 -3.48
C MET A 8 2.31 -2.54 -3.84
N ILE A 9 2.79 -3.76 -4.00
CA ILE A 9 4.19 -4.05 -4.28
C ILE A 9 4.24 -4.94 -5.51
N PHE A 10 5.02 -4.54 -6.51
CA PHE A 10 5.18 -5.27 -7.76
C PHE A 10 6.64 -5.49 -8.08
N GLY A 11 6.92 -6.53 -8.85
CA GLY A 11 8.24 -6.76 -9.42
C GLY A 11 8.23 -7.88 -10.45
N ASN A 12 9.01 -7.76 -11.50
CA ASN A 12 9.09 -8.76 -12.57
C ASN A 12 9.63 -10.11 -12.08
N ASN A 13 10.48 -10.09 -11.05
CA ASN A 13 11.05 -11.28 -10.44
C ASN A 13 10.68 -11.39 -8.95
N PHE A 14 9.56 -10.80 -8.58
CA PHE A 14 9.12 -10.74 -7.20
C PHE A 14 8.32 -11.99 -6.81
N LYS A 15 8.72 -12.62 -5.71
CA LYS A 15 8.04 -13.78 -5.14
C LYS A 15 7.64 -13.51 -3.69
N PRO A 16 6.48 -12.88 -3.46
CA PRO A 16 6.03 -12.55 -2.11
C PRO A 16 5.90 -13.76 -1.19
N SER A 17 5.65 -14.96 -1.71
CA SER A 17 5.57 -16.17 -0.88
C SER A 17 6.83 -16.40 -0.03
N LEU A 18 7.98 -15.91 -0.47
CA LEU A 18 9.24 -16.01 0.25
C LEU A 18 9.38 -15.01 1.39
N LEU A 19 8.53 -13.98 1.41
CA LEU A 19 8.59 -12.88 2.36
C LEU A 19 7.58 -12.97 3.50
N ILE A 20 6.45 -13.63 3.31
CA ILE A 20 5.26 -13.53 4.17
C ILE A 20 5.61 -13.69 5.65
N ASN A 21 6.50 -14.63 5.97
CA ASN A 21 6.89 -14.91 7.34
C ASN A 21 8.08 -14.06 7.83
N LYS A 22 8.62 -13.21 6.96
CA LYS A 22 9.79 -12.38 7.27
C LYS A 22 9.46 -10.90 7.43
N LEU A 23 8.24 -10.49 7.05
CA LEU A 23 7.81 -9.10 7.17
C LEU A 23 7.61 -8.72 8.63
N ASP A 24 8.14 -7.59 9.01
CA ASP A 24 7.88 -6.95 10.30
C ASP A 24 6.79 -5.91 10.10
N THR A 25 5.53 -6.30 10.32
CA THR A 25 4.38 -5.44 10.04
C THR A 25 3.16 -5.77 10.89
N GLU A 26 2.39 -4.74 11.21
CA GLU A 26 1.04 -4.85 11.78
C GLU A 26 -0.04 -4.88 10.69
N LEU A 27 0.33 -4.65 9.43
CA LEU A 27 -0.60 -4.64 8.30
C LEU A 27 -1.01 -6.07 7.94
N ASP A 28 -2.23 -6.21 7.45
CA ASP A 28 -2.74 -7.50 6.96
C ASP A 28 -2.39 -7.66 5.48
N ILE A 29 -1.87 -8.83 5.13
CA ILE A 29 -1.66 -9.21 3.73
C ILE A 29 -3.00 -9.65 3.17
N SER A 30 -3.56 -8.86 2.24
CA SER A 30 -4.87 -9.12 1.66
C SER A 30 -4.79 -10.07 0.47
N SER A 31 -3.72 -10.02 -0.32
CA SER A 31 -3.51 -10.89 -1.45
C SER A 31 -2.05 -10.88 -1.89
N TYR A 32 -1.63 -11.94 -2.58
CA TYR A 32 -0.32 -11.99 -3.21
C TYR A 32 -0.29 -13.09 -4.28
N PHE A 33 0.60 -12.93 -5.25
CA PHE A 33 0.98 -13.99 -6.16
C PHE A 33 2.43 -13.81 -6.59
N ASP A 34 3.11 -14.92 -6.82
CA ASP A 34 4.49 -14.95 -7.27
C ASP A 34 4.58 -14.77 -8.78
N THR A 35 5.69 -14.18 -9.25
CA THR A 35 6.01 -14.22 -10.67
C THR A 35 6.11 -15.68 -11.13
N GLY A 36 5.59 -15.97 -12.32
CA GLY A 36 5.53 -17.33 -12.87
C GLY A 36 4.33 -18.15 -12.40
N CYS A 37 3.49 -17.60 -11.52
CA CYS A 37 2.29 -18.27 -11.02
C CYS A 37 1.16 -18.13 -12.05
N PRO A 38 0.37 -19.21 -12.34
CA PRO A 38 -0.78 -19.07 -13.24
C PRO A 38 -1.93 -18.32 -12.55
N SER A 39 -2.61 -17.45 -13.31
CA SER A 39 -3.85 -16.82 -12.88
C SER A 39 -5.00 -17.83 -12.86
N GLU A 40 -6.18 -17.42 -12.37
CA GLU A 40 -7.40 -18.25 -12.39
C GLU A 40 -7.78 -18.68 -13.81
N LEU A 41 -7.43 -17.88 -14.81
CA LEU A 41 -7.65 -18.19 -16.23
C LEU A 41 -6.52 -19.03 -16.86
N GLY A 42 -5.54 -19.45 -16.07
CA GLY A 42 -4.41 -20.24 -16.53
C GLY A 42 -3.31 -19.44 -17.25
N VAL A 43 -3.40 -18.12 -17.24
CA VAL A 43 -2.35 -17.25 -17.80
C VAL A 43 -1.22 -17.13 -16.80
N ILE A 44 0.01 -17.41 -17.22
CA ILE A 44 1.18 -17.30 -16.38
C ILE A 44 1.50 -15.81 -16.18
N GLN A 45 1.59 -15.40 -14.91
CA GLN A 45 1.94 -14.02 -14.56
C GLN A 45 3.43 -13.78 -14.76
N ASP A 46 3.78 -12.72 -15.49
CA ASP A 46 5.17 -12.34 -15.71
C ASP A 46 5.71 -11.36 -14.67
N TYR A 47 4.95 -11.15 -13.60
CA TYR A 47 5.33 -10.32 -12.46
C TYR A 47 4.75 -10.91 -11.17
N GLY A 48 5.30 -10.49 -10.04
CA GLY A 48 4.75 -10.79 -8.71
C GLY A 48 4.09 -9.58 -8.10
N CYS A 49 3.14 -9.78 -7.23
CA CYS A 49 2.37 -8.73 -6.57
C CYS A 49 2.02 -9.10 -5.14
N MET A 50 1.99 -8.09 -4.27
CA MET A 50 1.52 -8.22 -2.89
C MET A 50 0.71 -6.99 -2.52
N ALA A 51 -0.41 -7.18 -1.86
CA ALA A 51 -1.24 -6.11 -1.33
C ALA A 51 -1.37 -6.22 0.18
N LEU A 52 -1.21 -5.11 0.88
CA LEU A 52 -1.35 -5.03 2.34
C LEU A 52 -2.31 -3.90 2.70
N ASN A 53 -3.15 -4.15 3.70
CA ASN A 53 -4.13 -3.21 4.19
C ASN A 53 -4.02 -3.05 5.70
N HIS A 54 -4.47 -1.91 6.20
CA HIS A 54 -4.65 -1.74 7.62
C HIS A 54 -5.90 -2.49 8.09
N LYS A 55 -5.88 -3.04 9.31
CA LYS A 55 -7.02 -3.79 9.89
C LYS A 55 -8.31 -3.00 9.87
N ASN A 56 -8.24 -1.73 10.20
CA ASN A 56 -9.36 -0.80 10.06
C ASN A 56 -9.27 -0.17 8.68
N MET A 57 -9.93 -0.80 7.70
CA MET A 57 -9.82 -0.40 6.29
C MET A 57 -10.30 1.02 5.99
N PHE A 58 -11.17 1.55 6.85
CA PHE A 58 -11.72 2.89 6.68
C PHE A 58 -11.53 3.72 7.94
N SER A 59 -11.13 4.96 7.77
CA SER A 59 -11.11 5.95 8.84
C SER A 59 -12.22 6.96 8.60
N GLU A 60 -13.15 7.09 9.53
CA GLU A 60 -14.23 8.10 9.47
C GLU A 60 -13.73 9.51 9.71
N GLN A 61 -12.57 9.61 10.32
CA GLN A 61 -11.92 10.87 10.59
C GLN A 61 -10.69 11.00 9.73
N TYR A 62 -10.25 12.21 9.60
CA TYR A 62 -8.96 12.53 8.99
C TYR A 62 -7.88 11.65 9.64
N PRO A 63 -7.08 10.91 8.87
CA PRO A 63 -6.04 10.07 9.47
C PRO A 63 -5.11 10.93 10.30
N ASP A 64 -4.91 10.54 11.53
CA ASP A 64 -3.94 11.20 12.38
C ASP A 64 -2.51 10.79 12.02
N ILE A 65 -1.57 11.45 12.63
CA ILE A 65 -0.14 11.22 12.41
C ILE A 65 0.26 9.77 12.68
N GLU A 66 -0.36 9.14 13.70
CA GLU A 66 -0.08 7.74 14.04
C GLU A 66 -0.50 6.79 12.94
N TYR A 67 -1.62 7.07 12.26
CA TYR A 67 -2.09 6.28 11.15
C TYR A 67 -1.11 6.33 9.98
N GLU A 68 -0.64 7.53 9.61
CA GLU A 68 0.34 7.74 8.56
C GLU A 68 1.69 7.09 8.90
N ASN A 69 2.11 7.19 10.15
CA ASN A 69 3.37 6.63 10.62
C ASN A 69 3.42 5.10 10.47
N LYS A 70 2.30 4.40 10.57
CA LYS A 70 2.26 2.95 10.38
C LYS A 70 2.71 2.53 8.99
N PHE A 71 2.33 3.29 7.96
CA PHE A 71 2.74 3.00 6.59
C PHE A 71 4.21 3.34 6.36
N ILE A 72 4.67 4.46 6.91
CA ILE A 72 6.08 4.84 6.83
C ILE A 72 6.95 3.80 7.55
N ASP A 73 6.53 3.34 8.73
CA ASP A 73 7.24 2.31 9.48
C ASP A 73 7.34 0.99 8.73
N PHE A 74 6.29 0.63 7.98
CA PHE A 74 6.32 -0.55 7.13
C PHE A 74 7.48 -0.49 6.14
N PHE A 75 7.59 0.60 5.41
CA PHE A 75 8.67 0.77 4.43
C PHE A 75 10.04 0.84 5.09
N ARG A 76 10.15 1.58 6.21
CA ARG A 76 11.40 1.69 6.95
C ARG A 76 11.93 0.33 7.40
N LYS A 77 11.05 -0.53 7.90
CA LYS A 77 11.41 -1.84 8.44
C LYS A 77 11.64 -2.90 7.36
N ASN A 78 10.99 -2.79 6.21
CA ASN A 78 10.93 -3.87 5.23
C ASN A 78 11.53 -3.54 3.87
N ASN A 79 11.88 -2.28 3.61
CA ASN A 79 12.28 -1.84 2.27
C ASN A 79 13.48 -2.62 1.71
N GLU A 80 14.52 -2.85 2.52
CA GLU A 80 15.70 -3.57 2.08
C GLU A 80 15.35 -5.01 1.69
N LEU A 81 14.54 -5.68 2.49
CA LEU A 81 14.10 -7.05 2.22
C LEU A 81 13.25 -7.12 0.96
N LEU A 82 12.35 -6.16 0.76
CA LEU A 82 11.52 -6.09 -0.44
C LEU A 82 12.34 -5.95 -1.70
N ILE A 83 13.31 -5.05 -1.71
CA ILE A 83 14.20 -4.83 -2.85
C ILE A 83 15.07 -6.06 -3.11
N GLU A 84 15.63 -6.64 -2.07
CA GLU A 84 16.46 -7.86 -2.16
C GLU A 84 15.70 -9.02 -2.81
N LEU A 85 14.40 -9.13 -2.53
CA LEU A 85 13.56 -10.20 -3.05
C LEU A 85 12.80 -9.83 -4.34
N GLY A 86 13.19 -8.74 -4.99
CA GLY A 86 12.78 -8.43 -6.35
C GLY A 86 11.69 -7.40 -6.52
N ALA A 87 11.29 -6.68 -5.45
CA ALA A 87 10.32 -5.59 -5.57
C ALA A 87 10.92 -4.43 -6.39
N ASP A 88 10.22 -4.04 -7.44
CA ASP A 88 10.62 -2.96 -8.36
C ASP A 88 9.78 -1.70 -8.18
N ASP A 89 8.52 -1.87 -7.80
CA ASP A 89 7.54 -0.78 -7.74
C ASP A 89 6.75 -0.87 -6.44
N LEU A 90 6.85 0.19 -5.66
CA LEU A 90 6.18 0.32 -4.36
C LEU A 90 5.17 1.44 -4.44
N MET A 91 3.93 1.16 -4.09
CA MET A 91 2.84 2.15 -4.08
C MET A 91 2.15 2.17 -2.73
N LEU A 92 1.83 3.36 -2.27
CA LEU A 92 0.89 3.57 -1.19
C LEU A 92 -0.37 4.19 -1.80
N MET A 93 -1.33 3.35 -2.15
CA MET A 93 -2.58 3.77 -2.77
C MET A 93 -3.53 4.32 -1.72
N MET A 94 -4.14 5.47 -2.02
CA MET A 94 -5.12 6.09 -1.14
C MET A 94 -6.44 6.24 -1.86
N ASP A 95 -7.50 5.67 -1.29
CA ASP A 95 -8.86 5.88 -1.73
C ASP A 95 -9.53 6.87 -0.78
N VAL A 96 -10.11 7.92 -1.35
CA VAL A 96 -10.83 8.97 -0.60
C VAL A 96 -12.30 8.92 -0.99
N TYR A 97 -13.16 8.79 0.00
CA TYR A 97 -14.63 8.78 -0.20
C TYR A 97 -15.21 10.04 0.41
N CYS A 98 -15.81 10.88 -0.40
CA CYS A 98 -16.40 12.15 0.04
C CYS A 98 -17.76 12.42 -0.62
N THR A 99 -18.54 13.30 -0.01
CA THR A 99 -19.90 13.64 -0.50
C THR A 99 -19.93 14.94 -1.30
N GLY A 100 -18.83 15.67 -1.35
CA GLY A 100 -18.73 16.94 -2.06
C GLY A 100 -17.29 17.40 -2.09
N GLN A 101 -17.08 18.71 -2.13
CA GLN A 101 -15.72 19.25 -2.07
C GLN A 101 -15.09 18.88 -0.73
N CYS A 102 -13.86 18.38 -0.77
CA CYS A 102 -13.07 18.09 0.42
C CYS A 102 -11.65 18.59 0.25
N ASN A 103 -11.09 19.05 1.35
CA ASN A 103 -9.70 19.47 1.43
C ASN A 103 -9.04 18.71 2.58
N PHE A 104 -7.87 18.19 2.34
CA PHE A 104 -7.14 17.46 3.37
C PHE A 104 -5.63 17.55 3.11
N GLU A 105 -4.87 17.35 4.17
CA GLU A 105 -3.44 17.14 4.09
C GLU A 105 -3.15 15.74 4.65
N ILE A 106 -2.61 14.88 3.82
CA ILE A 106 -2.16 13.55 4.21
C ILE A 106 -0.69 13.46 3.83
N PHE A 107 0.10 13.03 4.79
CA PHE A 107 1.55 13.10 4.75
C PHE A 107 2.04 14.54 4.62
N ASP A 108 2.23 15.18 5.76
CA ASP A 108 2.83 16.50 5.82
C ASP A 108 4.27 16.47 5.24
N LYS A 109 4.90 17.63 5.16
CA LYS A 109 6.23 17.76 4.56
C LYS A 109 7.29 16.85 5.20
N LEU A 110 7.21 16.62 6.50
CA LEU A 110 8.15 15.73 7.19
C LEU A 110 7.91 14.28 6.82
N ARG A 111 6.66 13.85 6.75
CA ARG A 111 6.29 12.48 6.39
C ARG A 111 6.49 12.20 4.91
N LEU A 112 6.23 13.17 4.05
CA LEU A 112 6.56 13.06 2.63
C LEU A 112 8.07 12.89 2.43
N SER A 113 8.88 13.63 3.19
CA SER A 113 10.34 13.51 3.16
C SER A 113 10.79 12.11 3.58
N GLU A 114 10.19 11.56 4.63
CA GLU A 114 10.47 10.18 5.05
C GLU A 114 10.06 9.17 3.98
N LEU A 115 8.85 9.29 3.44
CA LEU A 115 8.32 8.39 2.43
C LEU A 115 9.17 8.40 1.15
N SER A 116 9.69 9.56 0.77
CA SER A 116 10.52 9.72 -0.44
C SER A 116 11.81 8.90 -0.40
N LYS A 117 12.31 8.57 0.79
CA LYS A 117 13.53 7.75 0.95
C LYS A 117 13.35 6.33 0.41
N TYR A 118 12.13 5.85 0.32
CA TYR A 118 11.81 4.47 -0.06
C TYR A 118 11.32 4.33 -1.50
N ASN A 119 11.34 5.42 -2.25
CA ASN A 119 10.92 5.43 -3.66
C ASN A 119 9.50 4.90 -3.85
N VAL A 120 8.57 5.43 -3.07
CA VAL A 120 7.17 5.02 -3.05
C VAL A 120 6.32 6.02 -3.81
N SER A 121 5.47 5.54 -4.71
CA SER A 121 4.44 6.35 -5.37
C SER A 121 3.20 6.44 -4.50
N LEU A 122 2.47 7.55 -4.61
CA LEU A 122 1.24 7.81 -3.86
C LEU A 122 0.06 8.04 -4.80
N PRO A 123 -0.50 6.98 -5.41
CA PRO A 123 -1.70 7.10 -6.22
C PRO A 123 -2.91 7.46 -5.36
N ILE A 124 -3.73 8.40 -5.83
CA ILE A 124 -4.92 8.86 -5.10
C ILE A 124 -6.15 8.69 -6.01
N SER A 125 -7.17 8.00 -5.48
CA SER A 125 -8.46 7.88 -6.13
C SER A 125 -9.52 8.53 -5.27
N VAL A 126 -10.36 9.37 -5.88
CA VAL A 126 -11.43 10.07 -5.17
C VAL A 126 -12.77 9.55 -5.67
N TYR A 127 -13.59 9.09 -4.75
CA TYR A 127 -14.93 8.58 -5.03
C TYR A 127 -15.97 9.50 -4.41
N LEU A 128 -16.91 9.98 -5.22
CA LEU A 128 -18.04 10.75 -4.74
C LEU A 128 -19.13 9.79 -4.28
N THR A 129 -19.54 9.94 -3.04
CA THR A 129 -20.64 9.17 -2.46
C THR A 129 -21.88 10.04 -2.39
N ARG A 130 -23.06 9.41 -2.49
CA ARG A 130 -24.33 10.14 -2.37
C ARG A 130 -24.61 10.43 -0.89
N GLN A 131 -25.08 11.64 -0.63
CA GLN A 131 -25.73 11.92 0.66
C GLN A 131 -27.06 11.17 0.70
N GLU A 132 -27.27 10.40 1.74
CA GLU A 132 -28.57 9.85 2.06
C GLU A 132 -29.37 10.83 2.90
#